data_9913950c38f50030bf43789f953280e0
#
_entry.id   9913950c38f50030bf43789f953280e0
#
_cell.length_a   1.000
_cell.length_b   1.000
_cell.length_c   1.000
_cell.angle_alpha   90.00
_cell.angle_beta   90.00
_cell.angle_gamma   90.00
#
_symmetry.space_group_name_H-M   'P 1'
#
loop_
_entity.id
_entity.type
_entity.pdbx_description
1 polymer ?
#
loop_
_entity_poly.entity_id
_entity_poly.type
_entity_poly.pdbx_seq_one_letter_code
_entity_poly.pdbx_strand_id
1 'polypeptide(L)'
;MVGHRLSRPVLVVDDDDATRAAEHAVLADNGFRVIEARDGAEAMWAVQHDPPAVVVLDVQMPGVDGPSFARSLRMALRHVPLVILTAARDPRREADRCNAEAFLAKPFDARELVRIVSRFSA
;
A
#
# COMPACT_ATOMS: atom_id res chain seq x y z
N MET A 1 -20.68 8.15 -11.41
CA MET A 1 -19.40 8.20 -12.08
C MET A 1 -18.95 6.85 -12.51
N VAL A 2 -18.90 6.64 -13.78
CA VAL A 2 -18.58 5.33 -14.32
C VAL A 2 -17.16 4.89 -14.05
N GLY A 3 -16.24 5.84 -13.93
CA GLY A 3 -14.84 5.53 -13.74
C GLY A 3 -14.53 4.70 -12.51
N HIS A 4 -15.33 4.84 -11.46
CA HIS A 4 -15.11 4.11 -10.22
C HIS A 4 -15.20 2.60 -10.40
N ARG A 5 -16.13 2.15 -11.22
CA ARG A 5 -16.32 0.72 -11.44
C ARG A 5 -15.15 0.10 -12.17
N LEU A 6 -14.41 0.91 -12.92
CA LEU A 6 -13.27 0.45 -13.71
C LEU A 6 -11.95 0.72 -13.01
N SER A 7 -11.98 1.39 -11.89
CA SER A 7 -10.77 1.72 -11.15
C SER A 7 -10.18 0.48 -10.51
N ARG A 8 -8.86 0.40 -10.55
CA ARG A 8 -8.16 -0.61 -9.79
C ARG A 8 -8.17 -0.23 -8.32
N PRO A 9 -8.16 -1.20 -7.42
CA PRO A 9 -8.19 -0.91 -5.99
C PRO A 9 -6.85 -0.42 -5.46
N VAL A 10 -6.92 0.21 -4.28
CA VAL A 10 -5.75 0.43 -3.44
C VAL A 10 -5.62 -0.81 -2.55
N LEU A 11 -4.47 -1.43 -2.56
CA LEU A 11 -4.21 -2.57 -1.68
C LEU A 11 -3.48 -2.08 -0.44
N VAL A 12 -4.10 -2.27 0.73
CA VAL A 12 -3.52 -1.89 2.02
C VAL A 12 -3.03 -3.15 2.71
N VAL A 13 -1.73 -3.22 3.00
CA VAL A 13 -1.10 -4.38 3.62
C VAL A 13 -0.57 -3.99 4.99
N ASP A 14 -1.17 -4.55 6.04
CA ASP A 14 -0.84 -4.23 7.43
C ASP A 14 -1.35 -5.36 8.31
N ASP A 15 -0.53 -5.85 9.24
CA ASP A 15 -0.93 -6.94 10.12
C ASP A 15 -1.77 -6.48 11.31
N ASP A 16 -1.82 -5.20 11.60
CA ASP A 16 -2.65 -4.66 12.67
C ASP A 16 -4.05 -4.37 12.15
N ASP A 17 -5.04 -5.14 12.64
CA ASP A 17 -6.40 -5.06 12.15
C ASP A 17 -7.00 -3.65 12.29
N ALA A 18 -6.77 -3.00 13.43
CA ALA A 18 -7.33 -1.67 13.69
C ALA A 18 -6.71 -0.61 12.77
N THR A 19 -5.40 -0.65 12.61
CA THR A 19 -4.69 0.30 11.72
C THR A 19 -5.12 0.09 10.27
N ARG A 20 -5.19 -1.16 9.84
CA ARG A 20 -5.59 -1.49 8.47
C ARG A 20 -7.02 -1.03 8.19
N ALA A 21 -7.93 -1.26 9.15
CA ALA A 21 -9.32 -0.82 9.02
C ALA A 21 -9.42 0.71 8.96
N ALA A 22 -8.61 1.41 9.74
CA ALA A 22 -8.60 2.88 9.74
C ALA A 22 -8.12 3.42 8.39
N GLU A 23 -7.06 2.84 7.84
CA GLU A 23 -6.55 3.23 6.52
C GLU A 23 -7.59 2.97 5.43
N HIS A 24 -8.25 1.82 5.51
CA HIS A 24 -9.33 1.47 4.58
C HIS A 24 -10.43 2.54 4.64
N ALA A 25 -10.90 2.87 5.83
CA ALA A 25 -11.98 3.82 6.00
C ALA A 25 -11.64 5.19 5.41
N VAL A 26 -10.45 5.68 5.70
CA VAL A 26 -9.98 6.97 5.18
C VAL A 26 -9.97 6.97 3.66
N LEU A 27 -9.43 5.93 3.07
CA LEU A 27 -9.34 5.87 1.60
C LEU A 27 -10.71 5.68 0.96
N ALA A 28 -11.55 4.82 1.53
CA ALA A 28 -12.89 4.59 1.01
C ALA A 28 -13.74 5.87 1.09
N ASP A 29 -13.61 6.62 2.18
CA ASP A 29 -14.32 7.89 2.34
C ASP A 29 -13.90 8.93 1.30
N ASN A 30 -12.74 8.75 0.70
CA ASN A 30 -12.23 9.64 -0.33
C ASN A 30 -12.37 9.07 -1.74
N GLY A 31 -13.22 8.08 -1.91
CA GLY A 31 -13.61 7.58 -3.23
C GLY A 31 -12.78 6.44 -3.78
N PHE A 32 -11.84 5.91 -3.02
CA PHE A 32 -11.03 4.80 -3.48
C PHE A 32 -11.71 3.46 -3.19
N ARG A 33 -11.57 2.53 -4.11
CA ARG A 33 -11.90 1.14 -3.87
C ARG A 33 -10.70 0.52 -3.16
N VAL A 34 -10.92 -0.16 -2.04
CA VAL A 34 -9.83 -0.63 -1.18
C VAL A 34 -9.93 -2.13 -0.97
N ILE A 35 -8.78 -2.80 -1.03
CA ILE A 35 -8.66 -4.21 -0.65
C ILE A 35 -7.64 -4.26 0.49
N GLU A 36 -7.91 -5.12 1.46
CA GLU A 36 -7.03 -5.30 2.62
C GLU A 36 -6.31 -6.64 2.54
N ALA A 37 -5.07 -6.64 3.02
CA ALA A 37 -4.31 -7.87 3.25
C ALA A 37 -3.57 -7.74 4.57
N ARG A 38 -3.58 -8.80 5.37
CA ARG A 38 -2.95 -8.78 6.69
C ARG A 38 -1.54 -9.34 6.68
N ASP A 39 -1.10 -9.90 5.57
CA ASP A 39 0.25 -10.44 5.43
C ASP A 39 0.65 -10.48 3.96
N GLY A 40 1.90 -10.87 3.72
CA GLY A 40 2.43 -10.90 2.35
C GLY A 40 1.75 -11.92 1.46
N ALA A 41 1.33 -13.05 2.01
CA ALA A 41 0.66 -14.09 1.23
C ALA A 41 -0.70 -13.62 0.74
N GLU A 42 -1.50 -13.01 1.63
CA GLU A 42 -2.77 -12.42 1.24
C GLU A 42 -2.59 -11.31 0.21
N ALA A 43 -1.55 -10.49 0.41
CA ALA A 43 -1.25 -9.40 -0.50
C ALA A 43 -0.94 -9.92 -1.91
N MET A 44 -0.12 -10.96 -2.02
CA MET A 44 0.22 -11.51 -3.32
C MET A 44 -0.96 -12.20 -3.98
N TRP A 45 -1.82 -12.83 -3.19
CA TRP A 45 -3.07 -13.40 -3.71
C TRP A 45 -3.95 -12.28 -4.30
N ALA A 46 -4.10 -11.19 -3.56
CA ALA A 46 -4.90 -10.05 -4.03
C ALA A 46 -4.33 -9.45 -5.31
N VAL A 47 -3.02 -9.28 -5.37
CA VAL A 47 -2.33 -8.73 -6.54
C VAL A 47 -2.63 -9.55 -7.80
N GLN A 48 -2.71 -10.86 -7.65
CA GLN A 48 -2.96 -11.75 -8.79
C GLN A 48 -4.43 -11.78 -9.21
N HIS A 49 -5.34 -11.60 -8.26
CA HIS A 49 -6.78 -11.74 -8.52
C HIS A 49 -7.48 -10.43 -8.80
N ASP A 50 -6.97 -9.32 -8.28
CA ASP A 50 -7.55 -8.00 -8.49
C ASP A 50 -6.41 -6.97 -8.46
N PRO A 51 -5.66 -6.84 -9.55
CA PRO A 51 -4.44 -6.02 -9.57
C PRO A 51 -4.68 -4.60 -9.11
N PRO A 52 -3.92 -4.13 -8.11
CA PRO A 52 -4.12 -2.79 -7.56
C PRO A 52 -3.49 -1.71 -8.42
N ALA A 53 -4.03 -0.48 -8.26
CA ALA A 53 -3.43 0.70 -8.84
C ALA A 53 -2.22 1.17 -8.02
N VAL A 54 -2.26 0.92 -6.72
CA VAL A 54 -1.17 1.27 -5.79
C VAL A 54 -1.22 0.33 -4.60
N VAL A 55 -0.04 0.00 -4.08
CA VAL A 55 0.08 -0.83 -2.87
C VAL A 55 0.64 0.02 -1.74
N VAL A 56 -0.06 0.02 -0.61
CA VAL A 56 0.38 0.69 0.62
C VAL A 56 0.82 -0.41 1.58
N LEU A 57 2.10 -0.45 1.89
CA LEU A 57 2.70 -1.53 2.67
C LEU A 57 3.28 -1.00 3.98
N ASP A 58 2.83 -1.54 5.10
CA ASP A 58 3.50 -1.35 6.37
C ASP A 58 4.72 -2.28 6.41
N VAL A 59 5.92 -1.70 6.44
CA VAL A 59 7.15 -2.50 6.40
C VAL A 59 7.55 -3.04 7.76
N GLN A 60 6.81 -2.72 8.81
CA GLN A 60 7.13 -3.14 10.18
C GLN A 60 6.23 -4.28 10.65
N MET A 61 5.92 -5.19 9.74
CA MET A 61 5.16 -6.38 10.07
C MET A 61 6.11 -7.52 10.39
N PRO A 62 5.88 -8.26 11.49
CA PRO A 62 6.68 -9.44 11.79
C PRO A 62 6.64 -10.45 10.64
N GLY A 63 7.79 -11.00 10.29
CA GLY A 63 7.87 -12.00 9.24
C GLY A 63 7.76 -11.46 7.82
N VAL A 64 7.64 -10.17 7.65
CA VAL A 64 7.61 -9.55 6.32
C VAL A 64 8.94 -8.84 6.08
N ASP A 65 9.61 -9.26 5.02
CA ASP A 65 10.79 -8.57 4.51
C ASP A 65 10.33 -7.66 3.38
N GLY A 66 10.34 -6.35 3.63
CA GLY A 66 9.89 -5.36 2.66
C GLY A 66 10.56 -5.48 1.29
N PRO A 67 11.89 -5.56 1.21
CA PRO A 67 12.56 -5.74 -0.08
C PRO A 67 12.15 -7.01 -0.82
N SER A 68 11.99 -8.13 -0.11
CA SER A 68 11.53 -9.38 -0.74
C SER A 68 10.10 -9.26 -1.27
N PHE A 69 9.22 -8.64 -0.49
CA PHE A 69 7.86 -8.40 -0.92
C PHE A 69 7.85 -7.53 -2.18
N ALA A 70 8.65 -6.47 -2.18
CA ALA A 70 8.72 -5.55 -3.32
C ALA A 70 9.17 -6.28 -4.59
N ARG A 71 10.15 -7.16 -4.48
CA ARG A 71 10.61 -7.96 -5.62
C ARG A 71 9.49 -8.86 -6.15
N SER A 72 8.78 -9.53 -5.25
CA SER A 72 7.66 -10.40 -5.64
C SER A 72 6.55 -9.60 -6.32
N LEU A 73 6.26 -8.42 -5.79
CA LEU A 73 5.27 -7.53 -6.37
C LEU A 73 5.66 -7.12 -7.78
N ARG A 74 6.91 -6.74 -8.00
CA ARG A 74 7.40 -6.30 -9.31
C ARG A 74 7.42 -7.45 -10.32
N MET A 75 7.62 -8.67 -9.86
CA MET A 75 7.53 -9.83 -10.74
C MET A 75 6.10 -10.08 -11.20
N ALA A 76 5.13 -9.83 -10.33
CA ALA A 76 3.72 -9.99 -10.65
C ALA A 76 3.17 -8.79 -11.44
N LEU A 77 3.53 -7.57 -11.03
CA LEU A 77 3.07 -6.33 -11.64
C LEU A 77 4.26 -5.37 -11.77
N ARG A 78 4.75 -5.18 -12.97
CA ARG A 78 6.00 -4.45 -13.21
C ARG A 78 5.97 -2.99 -12.80
N HIS A 79 4.83 -2.34 -12.97
CA HIS A 79 4.75 -0.88 -12.84
C HIS A 79 3.81 -0.41 -11.74
N VAL A 80 3.42 -1.31 -10.83
CA VAL A 80 2.55 -0.89 -9.74
C VAL A 80 3.33 -0.02 -8.76
N PRO A 81 2.82 1.16 -8.42
CA PRO A 81 3.47 2.00 -7.41
C PRO A 81 3.37 1.36 -6.02
N LEU A 82 4.47 1.45 -5.29
CA LEU A 82 4.56 0.96 -3.92
C LEU A 82 4.81 2.15 -3.00
N VAL A 83 3.94 2.34 -2.01
CA VAL A 83 4.09 3.34 -0.97
C VAL A 83 4.33 2.61 0.33
N ILE A 84 5.42 2.89 1.03
CA ILE A 84 5.66 2.26 2.31
C ILE A 84 5.30 3.18 3.47
N LEU A 85 4.81 2.58 4.55
CA LEU A 85 4.56 3.25 5.81
C LEU A 85 5.56 2.72 6.81
N THR A 86 6.26 3.62 7.53
CA THR A 86 7.32 3.19 8.43
C THR A 86 7.51 4.16 9.59
N ALA A 87 7.83 3.60 10.77
CA ALA A 87 8.28 4.37 11.92
C ALA A 87 9.80 4.39 12.04
N ALA A 88 10.51 3.89 11.04
CA ALA A 88 11.97 3.85 11.04
C ALA A 88 12.55 5.27 11.09
N ARG A 89 13.75 5.39 11.63
CA ARG A 89 14.42 6.67 11.74
C ARG A 89 14.72 7.29 10.39
N ASP A 90 14.99 6.46 9.40
CA ASP A 90 15.31 6.92 8.06
C ASP A 90 14.30 6.31 7.07
N PRO A 91 13.12 6.94 6.94
CA PRO A 91 12.08 6.40 6.06
C PRO A 91 12.49 6.33 4.60
N ARG A 92 13.31 7.29 4.15
CA ARG A 92 13.80 7.29 2.77
C ARG A 92 14.66 6.07 2.49
N ARG A 93 15.50 5.70 3.45
CA ARG A 93 16.34 4.50 3.29
C ARG A 93 15.47 3.25 3.17
N GLU A 94 14.41 3.17 3.96
CA GLU A 94 13.48 2.05 3.85
C GLU A 94 12.81 2.02 2.48
N ALA A 95 12.39 3.17 1.99
CA ALA A 95 11.79 3.27 0.66
C ALA A 95 12.78 2.83 -0.42
N ASP A 96 14.03 3.27 -0.32
CA ASP A 96 15.07 2.92 -1.29
C ASP A 96 15.34 1.41 -1.30
N ARG A 97 15.36 0.79 -0.11
CA ARG A 97 15.57 -0.66 -0.01
C ARG A 97 14.46 -1.45 -0.69
N CYS A 98 13.26 -0.92 -0.71
CA CYS A 98 12.10 -1.54 -1.33
C CYS A 98 11.87 -1.10 -2.77
N ASN A 99 12.67 -0.19 -3.28
CA ASN A 99 12.41 0.49 -4.56
C ASN A 99 11.00 1.06 -4.60
N ALA A 100 10.56 1.62 -3.48
CA ALA A 100 9.23 2.21 -3.38
C ALA A 100 9.20 3.58 -4.04
N GLU A 101 8.06 3.92 -4.63
CA GLU A 101 7.86 5.22 -5.25
C GLU A 101 7.71 6.34 -4.23
N ALA A 102 7.24 5.99 -3.03
CA ALA A 102 7.04 6.99 -1.98
C ALA A 102 6.98 6.33 -0.60
N PHE A 103 7.01 7.17 0.43
CA PHE A 103 6.87 6.71 1.80
C PHE A 103 6.10 7.72 2.63
N LEU A 104 5.53 7.24 3.75
CA LEU A 104 5.01 8.09 4.82
C LEU A 104 5.64 7.65 6.13
N ALA A 105 6.21 8.60 6.84
CA ALA A 105 6.74 8.35 8.18
C ALA A 105 5.59 8.35 9.18
N LYS A 106 5.58 7.37 10.07
CA LYS A 106 4.59 7.32 11.17
C LYS A 106 5.05 8.22 12.31
N PRO A 107 4.15 8.95 12.96
CA PRO A 107 2.72 9.04 12.66
C PRO A 107 2.45 9.98 11.48
N PHE A 108 1.40 9.71 10.73
CA PHE A 108 0.95 10.58 9.65
C PHE A 108 -0.54 10.82 9.80
N ASP A 109 -1.06 11.88 9.17
CA ASP A 109 -2.49 12.13 9.21
C ASP A 109 -3.20 11.58 7.97
N ALA A 110 -4.53 11.56 8.05
CA ALA A 110 -5.35 11.00 6.98
C ALA A 110 -5.14 11.73 5.64
N ARG A 111 -4.94 13.06 5.69
CA ARG A 111 -4.76 13.84 4.46
C ARG A 111 -3.47 13.50 3.75
N GLU A 112 -2.41 13.18 4.50
CA GLU A 112 -1.15 12.77 3.92
C GLU A 112 -1.31 11.44 3.18
N LEU A 113 -2.02 10.49 3.77
CA LEU A 113 -2.28 9.20 3.14
C LEU A 113 -3.08 9.37 1.85
N VAL A 114 -4.17 10.13 1.91
CA VAL A 114 -5.01 10.38 0.74
C VAL A 114 -4.22 11.06 -0.37
N ARG A 115 -3.43 12.07 -0.01
CA ARG A 115 -2.63 12.81 -0.98
C ARG A 115 -1.67 11.91 -1.74
N ILE A 116 -0.94 11.07 -1.00
CA ILE A 116 0.08 10.24 -1.63
C ILE A 116 -0.55 9.13 -2.47
N VAL A 117 -1.63 8.55 -2.00
CA VAL A 117 -2.34 7.53 -2.75
C VAL A 117 -2.95 8.13 -4.03
N SER A 118 -3.56 9.32 -3.93
CA SER A 118 -4.11 10.02 -5.08
C SER A 118 -3.06 10.27 -6.16
N ARG A 119 -1.86 10.60 -5.73
CA ARG A 119 -0.76 10.91 -6.64
C ARG A 119 -0.40 9.72 -7.53
N PHE A 120 -0.48 8.50 -7.00
CA PHE A 120 -0.04 7.31 -7.69
C PHE A 120 -1.16 6.44 -8.26
N SER A 121 -2.41 6.73 -7.93
CA SER A 121 -3.53 5.90 -8.34
C SER A 121 -4.25 6.43 -9.58
N ALA A 122 -3.77 7.48 -10.16
CA ALA A 122 -4.41 8.11 -11.32
C ALA A 122 -4.34 7.24 -12.57
#